data_dc9771583b26d2c4abebcae17d2ad50f
#
_entry.id   dc9771583b26d2c4abebcae17d2ad50f
#
_cell.length_a   1.000
_cell.length_b   1.000
_cell.length_c   1.000
_cell.angle_alpha   90.00
_cell.angle_beta   90.00
_cell.angle_gamma   90.00
#
_symmetry.space_group_name_H-M   'P 1'
#
loop_
_entity.id
_entity.type
_entity.pdbx_description
1 polymer ?
#
loop_
_entity_poly.entity_id
_entity_poly.type
_entity_poly.pdbx_seq_one_letter_code
_entity_poly.pdbx_strand_id
1 'polypeptide(L)'
;LFVLKPLYQRVLIVFGGPLANFILALVIFFSIYTFVGKDFTPAVINEVQKDSPAMIGGLKQDDIILEIDGNEVQSIMDVSKYITMSSADIIDFKVKRFSDEIILKVKPNTVFGEDNLGNKIQKRMVGIKLGAYNNEINHVKLGPVKALYHAANEVFYVSTASLKYIGSMIIGK
;
A
#
# COMPACT_ATOMS: atom_id res chain seq x y z
N LEU A 1 43.44 -7.73 -2.18
CA LEU A 1 42.78 -8.89 -2.82
C LEU A 1 41.48 -8.52 -3.55
N PHE A 2 40.60 -7.64 -3.04
CA PHE A 2 39.37 -7.19 -3.72
C PHE A 2 39.64 -6.43 -5.02
N VAL A 3 40.66 -5.57 -5.03
CA VAL A 3 41.02 -4.71 -6.17
C VAL A 3 41.59 -5.51 -7.37
N LEU A 4 42.14 -6.70 -7.13
CA LEU A 4 42.70 -7.58 -8.17
C LEU A 4 41.66 -8.47 -8.85
N LYS A 5 40.39 -8.48 -8.35
CA LYS A 5 39.33 -9.28 -8.95
C LYS A 5 38.70 -8.58 -10.17
N PRO A 6 38.26 -9.34 -11.19
CA PRO A 6 37.60 -8.78 -12.35
C PRO A 6 36.32 -8.04 -11.93
N LEU A 7 35.91 -7.06 -12.73
CA LEU A 7 34.82 -6.13 -12.41
C LEU A 7 33.52 -6.83 -11.98
N TYR A 8 33.12 -7.89 -12.69
CA TYR A 8 31.90 -8.64 -12.38
C TYR A 8 31.93 -9.27 -10.98
N GLN A 9 33.07 -9.75 -10.50
CA GLN A 9 33.20 -10.32 -9.16
C GLN A 9 33.13 -9.24 -8.08
N ARG A 10 33.64 -8.04 -8.33
CA ARG A 10 33.51 -6.91 -7.42
C ARG A 10 32.06 -6.46 -7.31
N VAL A 11 31.36 -6.37 -8.45
CA VAL A 11 29.94 -6.06 -8.52
C VAL A 11 29.11 -7.10 -7.73
N LEU A 12 29.38 -8.40 -7.97
CA LEU A 12 28.66 -9.46 -7.24
C LEU A 12 28.88 -9.41 -5.71
N ILE A 13 30.11 -9.08 -5.28
CA ILE A 13 30.39 -8.96 -3.84
C ILE A 13 29.65 -7.77 -3.23
N VAL A 14 29.63 -6.62 -3.89
CA VAL A 14 28.96 -5.41 -3.40
C VAL A 14 27.43 -5.58 -3.41
N PHE A 15 26.88 -6.14 -4.48
CA PHE A 15 25.45 -6.37 -4.61
C PHE A 15 24.95 -7.61 -3.86
N GLY A 16 25.85 -8.51 -3.46
CA GLY A 16 25.50 -9.76 -2.77
C GLY A 16 24.74 -9.53 -1.46
N GLY A 17 25.14 -8.51 -0.68
CA GLY A 17 24.45 -8.16 0.57
C GLY A 17 22.99 -7.70 0.34
N PRO A 18 22.76 -6.63 -0.44
CA PRO A 18 21.42 -6.20 -0.80
C PRO A 18 20.58 -7.31 -1.44
N LEU A 19 21.15 -8.08 -2.36
CA LEU A 19 20.45 -9.18 -3.03
C LEU A 19 20.01 -10.27 -2.05
N ALA A 20 20.86 -10.63 -1.10
CA ALA A 20 20.54 -11.61 -0.06
C ALA A 20 19.37 -11.12 0.80
N ASN A 21 19.30 -9.83 1.14
CA ASN A 21 18.19 -9.23 1.88
C ASN A 21 16.87 -9.29 1.09
N PHE A 22 16.90 -9.02 -0.22
CA PHE A 22 15.73 -9.15 -1.08
C PHE A 22 15.24 -10.60 -1.16
N ILE A 23 16.16 -11.56 -1.32
CA ILE A 23 15.82 -12.99 -1.34
C ILE A 23 15.21 -13.40 0.01
N LEU A 24 15.80 -12.98 1.12
CA LEU A 24 15.29 -13.26 2.46
C LEU A 24 13.89 -12.71 2.65
N ALA A 25 13.66 -11.44 2.28
CA ALA A 25 12.34 -10.83 2.34
C ALA A 25 11.31 -11.60 1.50
N LEU A 26 11.70 -11.99 0.27
CA LEU A 26 10.84 -12.79 -0.61
C LEU A 26 10.45 -14.13 0.02
N VAL A 27 11.42 -14.84 0.64
CA VAL A 27 11.18 -16.12 1.33
C VAL A 27 10.24 -15.92 2.52
N ILE A 28 10.43 -14.86 3.30
CA ILE A 28 9.57 -14.54 4.45
C ILE A 28 8.13 -14.28 3.98
N PHE A 29 7.91 -13.37 3.04
CA PHE A 29 6.56 -13.06 2.54
C PHE A 29 5.92 -14.27 1.87
N PHE A 30 6.67 -15.03 1.08
CA PHE A 30 6.20 -16.27 0.48
C PHE A 30 5.71 -17.27 1.54
N SER A 31 6.48 -17.45 2.61
CA SER A 31 6.12 -18.33 3.71
C SER A 31 4.85 -17.84 4.44
N ILE A 32 4.77 -16.53 4.73
CA ILE A 32 3.59 -15.94 5.36
C ILE A 32 2.36 -16.17 4.48
N TYR A 33 2.41 -15.85 3.20
CA TYR A 33 1.25 -15.97 2.31
C TYR A 33 0.83 -17.42 2.05
N THR A 34 1.76 -18.36 2.14
CA THR A 34 1.47 -19.80 1.96
C THR A 34 0.88 -20.41 3.24
N PHE A 35 1.44 -20.10 4.41
CA PHE A 35 1.08 -20.80 5.66
C PHE A 35 0.05 -20.03 6.49
N VAL A 36 0.18 -18.72 6.58
CA VAL A 36 -0.72 -17.86 7.34
C VAL A 36 -1.87 -17.37 6.45
N GLY A 37 -1.55 -16.92 5.23
CA GLY A 37 -2.49 -16.35 4.28
C GLY A 37 -2.29 -14.84 4.11
N LYS A 38 -3.01 -14.28 3.13
CA LYS A 38 -3.12 -12.85 2.88
C LYS A 38 -4.54 -12.40 3.21
N ASP A 39 -4.66 -11.19 3.73
CA ASP A 39 -5.97 -10.56 3.95
C ASP A 39 -6.55 -10.08 2.61
N PHE A 40 -7.74 -10.57 2.31
CA PHE A 40 -8.56 -10.19 1.16
C PHE A 40 -9.91 -9.63 1.61
N THR A 41 -9.92 -8.91 2.72
CA THR A 41 -11.13 -8.31 3.27
C THR A 41 -11.52 -7.08 2.44
N PRO A 42 -12.65 -7.10 1.72
CA PRO A 42 -13.10 -5.95 0.95
C PRO A 42 -13.22 -4.71 1.84
N ALA A 43 -12.69 -3.60 1.34
CA ALA A 43 -12.72 -2.34 2.05
C ALA A 43 -14.08 -1.65 1.86
N VAL A 44 -14.90 -1.64 2.90
CA VAL A 44 -16.20 -0.96 2.92
C VAL A 44 -16.09 0.35 3.69
N ILE A 45 -16.72 1.39 3.19
CA ILE A 45 -16.82 2.67 3.89
C ILE A 45 -17.91 2.59 4.96
N ASN A 46 -17.52 2.49 6.23
CA ASN A 46 -18.46 2.46 7.35
C ASN A 46 -18.98 3.86 7.71
N GLU A 47 -18.14 4.87 7.55
CA GLU A 47 -18.50 6.26 7.87
C GLU A 47 -17.72 7.22 6.99
N VAL A 48 -18.37 8.27 6.51
CA VAL A 48 -17.76 9.42 5.84
C VAL A 48 -17.86 10.62 6.79
N GLN A 49 -16.71 11.21 7.12
CA GLN A 49 -16.65 12.36 8.01
C GLN A 49 -17.28 13.59 7.35
N LYS A 50 -17.99 14.39 8.14
CA LYS A 50 -18.57 15.65 7.67
C LYS A 50 -17.48 16.59 7.18
N ASP A 51 -17.77 17.34 6.13
CA ASP A 51 -16.91 18.34 5.52
C ASP A 51 -15.54 17.79 5.09
N SER A 52 -15.45 16.47 4.89
CA SER A 52 -14.24 15.78 4.46
C SER A 52 -14.10 15.78 2.93
N PRO A 53 -12.87 15.62 2.42
CA PRO A 53 -12.62 15.38 0.99
C PRO A 53 -13.46 14.24 0.40
N ALA A 54 -13.66 13.19 1.15
CA ALA A 54 -14.48 12.04 0.75
C ALA A 54 -15.94 12.43 0.54
N MET A 55 -16.51 13.22 1.46
CA MET A 55 -17.87 13.72 1.35
C MET A 55 -18.04 14.64 0.14
N ILE A 56 -17.10 15.55 -0.06
CA ILE A 56 -17.10 16.48 -1.20
C ILE A 56 -16.95 15.71 -2.52
N GLY A 57 -16.09 14.67 -2.55
CA GLY A 57 -15.89 13.80 -3.70
C GLY A 57 -17.04 12.83 -3.98
N GLY A 58 -18.06 12.79 -3.12
CA GLY A 58 -19.28 12.00 -3.31
C GLY A 58 -19.19 10.56 -2.84
N LEU A 59 -18.16 10.19 -2.06
CA LEU A 59 -18.08 8.90 -1.36
C LEU A 59 -19.21 8.81 -0.31
N LYS A 60 -19.78 7.64 -0.16
CA LYS A 60 -20.89 7.39 0.76
C LYS A 60 -20.61 6.17 1.64
N GLN A 61 -21.36 6.07 2.72
CA GLN A 61 -21.41 4.86 3.52
C GLN A 61 -21.88 3.68 2.66
N ASP A 62 -21.37 2.50 2.98
CA ASP A 62 -21.61 1.23 2.29
C ASP A 62 -21.01 1.12 0.88
N ASP A 63 -20.25 2.13 0.40
CA ASP A 63 -19.45 1.98 -0.81
C ASP A 63 -18.32 0.96 -0.57
N ILE A 64 -18.17 0.01 -1.49
CA ILE A 64 -17.05 -0.93 -1.50
C ILE A 64 -15.97 -0.35 -2.43
N ILE A 65 -14.78 -0.11 -1.91
CA ILE A 65 -13.66 0.42 -2.70
C ILE A 65 -13.03 -0.72 -3.51
N LEU A 66 -13.05 -0.62 -4.84
CA LEU A 66 -12.49 -1.60 -5.77
C LEU A 66 -11.10 -1.23 -6.24
N GLU A 67 -10.88 0.04 -6.59
CA GLU A 67 -9.60 0.52 -7.12
C GLU A 67 -9.32 1.95 -6.61
N ILE A 68 -8.03 2.28 -6.48
CA ILE A 68 -7.54 3.64 -6.19
C ILE A 68 -6.43 3.96 -7.18
N ASP A 69 -6.60 5.03 -7.98
CA ASP A 69 -5.66 5.42 -9.06
C ASP A 69 -5.29 4.23 -9.99
N GLY A 70 -6.28 3.36 -10.32
CA GLY A 70 -6.10 2.18 -11.15
C GLY A 70 -5.42 0.98 -10.44
N ASN A 71 -5.12 1.10 -9.15
CA ASN A 71 -4.59 -0.01 -8.36
C ASN A 71 -5.73 -0.74 -7.66
N GLU A 72 -5.83 -2.05 -7.88
CA GLU A 72 -6.84 -2.91 -7.27
C GLU A 72 -6.69 -2.93 -5.74
N VAL A 73 -7.80 -2.68 -5.04
CA VAL A 73 -7.88 -2.74 -3.58
C VAL A 73 -8.35 -4.14 -3.18
N GLN A 74 -7.48 -4.91 -2.58
CA GLN A 74 -7.77 -6.26 -2.13
C GLN A 74 -8.03 -6.34 -0.62
N SER A 75 -7.57 -5.34 0.14
CA SER A 75 -7.75 -5.28 1.59
C SER A 75 -7.95 -3.85 2.08
N ILE A 76 -8.43 -3.72 3.31
CA ILE A 76 -8.56 -2.42 3.99
C ILE A 76 -7.22 -1.69 4.06
N MET A 77 -6.12 -2.43 4.23
CA MET A 77 -4.78 -1.85 4.31
C MET A 77 -4.32 -1.24 2.99
N ASP A 78 -4.74 -1.80 1.85
CA ASP A 78 -4.40 -1.28 0.53
C ASP A 78 -4.96 0.13 0.33
N VAL A 79 -6.12 0.45 0.88
CA VAL A 79 -6.70 1.80 0.81
C VAL A 79 -5.78 2.84 1.43
N SER A 80 -5.35 2.61 2.67
CA SER A 80 -4.42 3.52 3.36
C SER A 80 -3.08 3.62 2.65
N LYS A 81 -2.59 2.50 2.13
CA LYS A 81 -1.38 2.37 1.35
C LYS A 81 -1.44 3.25 0.10
N TYR A 82 -2.45 3.10 -0.74
CA TYR A 82 -2.56 3.83 -2.00
C TYR A 82 -2.83 5.32 -1.80
N ILE A 83 -3.66 5.71 -0.82
CA ILE A 83 -3.87 7.13 -0.48
C ILE A 83 -2.55 7.80 -0.06
N THR A 84 -1.75 7.12 0.78
CA THR A 84 -0.49 7.67 1.28
C THR A 84 0.57 7.75 0.18
N MET A 85 0.61 6.78 -0.72
CA MET A 85 1.60 6.74 -1.80
C MET A 85 1.25 7.59 -3.01
N SER A 86 -0.04 7.85 -3.24
CA SER A 86 -0.45 8.69 -4.36
C SER A 86 0.20 10.06 -4.25
N SER A 87 0.80 10.54 -5.35
CA SER A 87 1.37 11.88 -5.45
C SER A 87 0.45 12.82 -6.23
N ALA A 88 -0.69 12.29 -6.71
CA ALA A 88 -1.66 13.06 -7.49
C ALA A 88 -2.45 14.04 -6.59
N ASP A 89 -2.75 15.23 -7.08
CA ASP A 89 -3.60 16.20 -6.36
C ASP A 89 -5.03 15.68 -6.19
N ILE A 90 -5.50 14.86 -7.11
CA ILE A 90 -6.82 14.24 -7.13
C ILE A 90 -6.61 12.73 -7.24
N ILE A 91 -7.26 11.98 -6.38
CA ILE A 91 -7.23 10.53 -6.35
C ILE A 91 -8.53 10.00 -6.94
N ASP A 92 -8.44 9.08 -7.89
CA ASP A 92 -9.59 8.43 -8.48
C ASP A 92 -9.95 7.19 -7.66
N PHE A 93 -11.17 7.19 -7.10
CA PHE A 93 -11.74 6.06 -6.38
C PHE A 93 -12.77 5.36 -7.26
N LYS A 94 -12.52 4.12 -7.63
CA LYS A 94 -13.52 3.26 -8.23
C LYS A 94 -14.20 2.48 -7.12
N VAL A 95 -15.49 2.73 -6.95
CA VAL A 95 -16.28 2.12 -5.89
C VAL A 95 -17.48 1.39 -6.47
N LYS A 96 -17.89 0.32 -5.78
CA LYS A 96 -19.14 -0.36 -6.05
C LYS A 96 -20.18 0.15 -5.07
N ARG A 97 -21.24 0.76 -5.62
CA ARG A 97 -22.39 1.25 -4.89
C ARG A 97 -23.64 0.48 -5.35
N PHE A 98 -24.18 -0.35 -4.48
CA PHE A 98 -25.22 -1.35 -4.83
C PHE A 98 -24.71 -2.28 -5.95
N SER A 99 -25.22 -2.15 -7.16
CA SER A 99 -24.84 -2.94 -8.33
C SER A 99 -23.96 -2.18 -9.34
N ASP A 100 -23.80 -0.87 -9.15
CA ASP A 100 -23.10 0.00 -10.10
C ASP A 100 -21.66 0.25 -9.66
N GLU A 101 -20.76 0.27 -10.64
CA GLU A 101 -19.38 0.71 -10.47
C GLU A 101 -19.28 2.17 -10.92
N ILE A 102 -18.82 3.03 -10.02
CA ILE A 102 -18.67 4.47 -10.26
C ILE A 102 -17.26 4.92 -9.92
N ILE A 103 -16.76 5.89 -10.70
CA ILE A 103 -15.47 6.51 -10.43
C ILE A 103 -15.73 7.89 -9.83
N LEU A 104 -15.15 8.13 -8.66
CA LEU A 104 -15.28 9.37 -7.91
C LEU A 104 -13.91 10.01 -7.73
N LYS A 105 -13.86 11.33 -7.88
CA LYS A 105 -12.62 12.10 -7.76
C LYS A 105 -12.55 12.77 -6.41
N VAL A 106 -11.54 12.44 -5.64
CA VAL A 106 -11.35 12.95 -4.28
C VAL A 106 -10.02 13.69 -4.18
N LYS A 107 -10.05 14.95 -3.74
CA LYS A 107 -8.85 15.73 -3.46
C LYS A 107 -8.50 15.58 -1.97
N PRO A 108 -7.48 14.78 -1.61
CA PRO A 108 -7.15 14.55 -0.20
C PRO A 108 -6.63 15.82 0.47
N ASN A 109 -6.92 15.96 1.75
CA ASN A 109 -6.29 16.99 2.58
C ASN A 109 -4.94 16.48 3.10
N THR A 110 -3.97 17.37 3.15
CA THR A 110 -2.71 17.11 3.82
C THR A 110 -2.80 17.61 5.25
N VAL A 111 -2.68 16.70 6.21
CA VAL A 111 -2.68 17.00 7.64
C VAL A 111 -1.30 16.72 8.21
N PHE A 112 -0.86 17.60 9.08
CA PHE A 112 0.33 17.36 9.88
C PHE A 112 -0.08 16.47 11.06
N GLY A 113 0.57 15.32 11.19
CA GLY A 113 0.43 14.41 12.32
C GLY A 113 1.79 14.13 12.94
N GLU A 114 1.81 13.44 14.05
CA GLU A 114 3.03 12.94 14.64
C GLU A 114 3.12 11.43 14.38
N ASP A 115 4.33 10.95 14.11
CA ASP A 115 4.60 9.52 14.06
C ASP A 115 4.77 8.96 15.49
N ASN A 116 4.98 7.65 15.60
CA ASN A 116 5.17 6.99 16.89
C ASN A 116 6.46 7.44 17.62
N LEU A 117 7.31 8.21 16.97
CA LEU A 117 8.55 8.76 17.49
C LEU A 117 8.45 10.25 17.82
N GLY A 118 7.26 10.87 17.61
CA GLY A 118 7.01 12.30 17.86
C GLY A 118 7.47 13.21 16.72
N ASN A 119 7.86 12.68 15.55
CA ASN A 119 8.23 13.49 14.40
C ASN A 119 6.98 14.00 13.68
N LYS A 120 7.00 15.27 13.26
CA LYS A 120 5.93 15.82 12.43
C LYS A 120 5.99 15.21 11.04
N ILE A 121 4.95 14.50 10.67
CA ILE A 121 4.80 13.90 9.34
C ILE A 121 3.57 14.46 8.64
N GLN A 122 3.67 14.61 7.33
CA GLN A 122 2.53 14.97 6.50
C GLN A 122 1.78 13.67 6.12
N LYS A 123 0.50 13.60 6.49
CA LYS A 123 -0.39 12.49 6.11
C LYS A 123 -1.47 13.00 5.17
N ARG A 124 -1.69 12.27 4.10
CA ARG A 124 -2.82 12.52 3.22
C ARG A 124 -4.05 11.82 3.78
N MET A 125 -5.13 12.56 3.94
CA MET A 125 -6.37 12.03 4.51
C MET A 125 -7.56 12.41 3.63
N VAL A 126 -8.48 11.47 3.47
CA VAL A 126 -9.73 11.68 2.73
C VAL A 126 -10.94 11.76 3.65
N GLY A 127 -10.80 11.32 4.90
CA GLY A 127 -11.87 11.40 5.91
C GLY A 127 -12.92 10.31 5.79
N ILE A 128 -12.48 9.06 5.62
CA ILE A 128 -13.32 7.86 5.67
C ILE A 128 -12.91 6.96 6.82
N LYS A 129 -13.86 6.26 7.41
CA LYS A 129 -13.61 5.11 8.28
C LYS A 129 -13.95 3.84 7.51
N LEU A 130 -13.00 2.95 7.44
CA LEU A 130 -13.14 1.67 6.75
C LEU A 130 -13.50 0.57 7.73
N GLY A 131 -14.21 -0.42 7.23
CA GLY A 131 -14.52 -1.65 7.93
C GLY A 131 -14.51 -2.84 6.98
N ALA A 132 -14.57 -4.02 7.56
CA ALA A 132 -14.74 -5.26 6.82
C ALA A 132 -16.20 -5.42 6.39
N TYR A 133 -16.42 -5.96 5.20
CA TYR A 133 -17.75 -6.35 4.77
C TYR A 133 -18.31 -7.39 5.75
N ASN A 134 -19.47 -7.16 6.34
CA ASN A 134 -20.09 -7.97 7.38
C ASN A 134 -19.22 -8.20 8.64
N ASN A 135 -18.23 -7.36 8.91
CA ASN A 135 -17.25 -7.54 10.00
C ASN A 135 -16.43 -8.85 9.92
N GLU A 136 -16.38 -9.49 8.78
CA GLU A 136 -15.61 -10.70 8.55
C GLU A 136 -14.26 -10.38 7.92
N ILE A 137 -13.18 -10.85 8.57
CA ILE A 137 -11.82 -10.75 8.03
C ILE A 137 -11.53 -12.02 7.23
N ASN A 138 -11.30 -11.87 5.95
CA ASN A 138 -11.03 -12.97 5.04
C ASN A 138 -9.54 -13.20 4.85
N HIS A 139 -8.94 -14.08 5.66
CA HIS A 139 -7.59 -14.59 5.43
C HIS A 139 -7.62 -15.79 4.49
N VAL A 140 -7.04 -15.62 3.32
CA VAL A 140 -6.96 -16.69 2.31
C VAL A 140 -5.53 -17.18 2.19
N LYS A 141 -5.32 -18.48 2.42
CA LYS A 141 -4.02 -19.12 2.14
C LYS A 141 -3.82 -19.22 0.64
N LEU A 142 -2.72 -18.70 0.16
CA LEU A 142 -2.42 -18.70 -1.27
C LEU A 142 -1.67 -19.95 -1.67
N GLY A 143 -2.02 -20.48 -2.85
CA GLY A 143 -1.19 -21.51 -3.48
C GLY A 143 0.21 -20.95 -3.82
N PRO A 144 1.24 -21.83 -3.96
CA PRO A 144 2.65 -21.39 -4.05
C PRO A 144 2.92 -20.37 -5.18
N VAL A 145 2.28 -20.52 -6.32
CA VAL A 145 2.47 -19.59 -7.45
C VAL A 145 1.91 -18.20 -7.13
N LYS A 146 0.70 -18.14 -6.57
CA LYS A 146 0.08 -16.86 -6.17
C LYS A 146 0.83 -16.24 -4.99
N ALA A 147 1.26 -17.04 -4.02
CA ALA A 147 2.06 -16.58 -2.88
C ALA A 147 3.37 -15.94 -3.35
N LEU A 148 4.07 -16.55 -4.31
CA LEU A 148 5.31 -15.99 -4.87
C LEU A 148 5.06 -14.66 -5.60
N TYR A 149 3.99 -14.58 -6.40
CA TYR A 149 3.62 -13.34 -7.09
C TYR A 149 3.34 -12.20 -6.11
N HIS A 150 2.51 -12.44 -5.09
CA HIS A 150 2.21 -11.43 -4.07
C HIS A 150 3.43 -11.07 -3.22
N ALA A 151 4.29 -12.04 -2.90
CA ALA A 151 5.52 -11.80 -2.17
C ALA A 151 6.48 -10.88 -2.97
N ALA A 152 6.64 -11.14 -4.28
CA ALA A 152 7.47 -10.31 -5.14
C ALA A 152 6.93 -8.88 -5.25
N ASN A 153 5.62 -8.72 -5.41
CA ASN A 153 4.97 -7.41 -5.43
C ASN A 153 5.16 -6.65 -4.11
N GLU A 154 5.06 -7.34 -2.97
CA GLU A 154 5.23 -6.71 -1.65
C GLU A 154 6.67 -6.25 -1.43
N VAL A 155 7.66 -7.08 -1.80
CA VAL A 155 9.08 -6.70 -1.73
C VAL A 155 9.36 -5.49 -2.60
N PHE A 156 8.85 -5.47 -3.82
CA PHE A 156 9.00 -4.32 -4.73
C PHE A 156 8.32 -3.07 -4.16
N TYR A 157 7.12 -3.22 -3.62
CA TYR A 157 6.37 -2.14 -3.00
C TYR A 157 7.12 -1.53 -1.81
N VAL A 158 7.53 -2.36 -0.84
CA VAL A 158 8.26 -1.90 0.36
C VAL A 158 9.55 -1.20 -0.03
N SER A 159 10.27 -1.73 -1.04
CA SER A 159 11.51 -1.15 -1.52
C SER A 159 11.29 0.24 -2.14
N THR A 160 10.29 0.37 -3.02
CA THR A 160 9.98 1.67 -3.66
C THR A 160 9.44 2.69 -2.66
N ALA A 161 8.61 2.25 -1.71
CA ALA A 161 8.12 3.10 -0.62
C ALA A 161 9.29 3.62 0.24
N SER A 162 10.19 2.73 0.65
CA SER A 162 11.36 3.11 1.45
C SER A 162 12.25 4.12 0.74
N LEU A 163 12.52 3.92 -0.56
CA LEU A 163 13.29 4.86 -1.37
C LEU A 163 12.59 6.22 -1.50
N LYS A 164 11.26 6.23 -1.66
CA LYS A 164 10.47 7.45 -1.72
C LYS A 164 10.53 8.21 -0.40
N TYR A 165 10.42 7.52 0.75
CA TYR A 165 10.55 8.12 2.06
C TYR A 165 11.93 8.73 2.29
N ILE A 166 13.00 7.98 1.96
CA ILE A 166 14.37 8.49 2.07
C ILE A 166 14.56 9.71 1.17
N GLY A 167 14.06 9.66 -0.07
CA GLY A 167 14.10 10.79 -1.00
C GLY A 167 13.38 12.01 -0.45
N SER A 168 12.20 11.85 0.14
CA SER A 168 11.44 12.97 0.74
C SER A 168 12.15 13.57 1.95
N MET A 169 12.80 12.75 2.78
CA MET A 169 13.61 13.25 3.91
C MET A 169 14.81 14.10 3.45
N ILE A 170 15.46 13.71 2.34
CA ILE A 170 16.61 14.45 1.79
C ILE A 170 16.16 15.79 1.19
N ILE A 171 14.98 15.83 0.57
CA ILE A 171 14.43 17.04 -0.10
C ILE A 171 13.72 17.97 0.92
N GLY A 172 13.49 17.51 2.16
CA GLY A 172 12.84 18.31 3.21
C GLY A 172 11.33 18.45 3.01
N LYS A 173 10.70 17.45 2.40
CA LYS A 173 9.24 17.40 2.21
C LYS A 173 8.64 16.29 3.05
#